data_968c6ed29c339a24c563787768793a21
#
_entry.id   968c6ed29c339a24c563787768793a21
#
_cell.length_a   1.000
_cell.length_b   1.000
_cell.length_c   1.000
_cell.angle_alpha   90.00
_cell.angle_beta   90.00
_cell.angle_gamma   90.00
#
_symmetry.space_group_name_H-M   'P 1'
#
loop_
_entity.id
_entity.type
_entity.pdbx_description
1 polymer ?
#
loop_
_entity_poly.entity_id
_entity_poly.type
_entity_poly.pdbx_seq_one_letter_code
_entity_poly.pdbx_strand_id
1 'polypeptide(L)'
;MSVVALFTWMVTILAGLVLLIIWIIEYDSEFQTAAATRLPVPVISAHALLGLGGLMLWISYLLLNQKRLAWATVAALGAVAVLGLIMAARWIGVYRTVGNPGPSLTRDTIVPPERNFPLPVVLLHGILAVTTLVLVLFTAIGNVRR
;
A
#
# COMPACT_ATOMS: atom_id res chain seq x y z
N MET A 1 -12.38 17.82 -8.04
CA MET A 1 -12.03 16.69 -7.15
C MET A 1 -11.30 15.56 -7.87
N SER A 2 -11.74 15.16 -9.07
CA SER A 2 -11.17 14.01 -9.80
C SER A 2 -9.69 14.14 -10.16
N VAL A 3 -9.21 15.32 -10.55
CA VAL A 3 -7.78 15.56 -10.83
C VAL A 3 -6.95 15.55 -9.55
N VAL A 4 -7.49 16.07 -8.45
CA VAL A 4 -6.82 16.03 -7.14
C VAL A 4 -6.67 14.59 -6.66
N ALA A 5 -7.69 13.74 -6.86
CA ALA A 5 -7.61 12.32 -6.57
C ALA A 5 -6.54 11.61 -7.40
N LEU A 6 -6.39 11.96 -8.68
CA LEU A 6 -5.31 11.44 -9.52
C LEU A 6 -3.94 11.82 -8.97
N PHE A 7 -3.75 13.08 -8.62
CA PHE A 7 -2.47 13.56 -8.07
C PHE A 7 -2.12 12.90 -6.74
N THR A 8 -3.06 12.84 -5.79
CA THR A 8 -2.83 12.16 -4.51
C THR A 8 -2.52 10.69 -4.71
N TRP A 9 -3.18 10.01 -5.67
CA TRP A 9 -2.92 8.62 -5.99
C TRP A 9 -1.50 8.40 -6.53
N MET A 10 -1.05 9.26 -7.45
CA MET A 10 0.32 9.18 -7.98
C MET A 10 1.37 9.33 -6.88
N VAL A 11 1.18 10.28 -5.94
CA VAL A 11 2.09 10.45 -4.80
C VAL A 11 2.02 9.24 -3.86
N THR A 12 0.83 8.66 -3.67
CA THR A 12 0.64 7.42 -2.89
C THR A 12 1.45 6.26 -3.50
N ILE A 13 1.37 6.09 -4.83
CA ILE A 13 2.12 5.05 -5.55
C ILE A 13 3.63 5.27 -5.39
N LEU A 14 4.11 6.50 -5.54
CA LEU A 14 5.53 6.81 -5.37
C LEU A 14 6.03 6.45 -3.95
N ALA A 15 5.27 6.81 -2.92
CA ALA A 15 5.61 6.42 -1.55
C ALA A 15 5.58 4.90 -1.36
N GLY A 16 4.58 4.21 -1.93
CA GLY A 16 4.49 2.75 -1.91
C GLY A 16 5.64 2.07 -2.68
N LEU A 17 6.08 2.67 -3.78
CA LEU A 17 7.22 2.18 -4.56
C LEU A 17 8.52 2.25 -3.75
N VAL A 18 8.73 3.31 -2.98
CA VAL A 18 9.88 3.41 -2.06
C VAL A 18 9.87 2.24 -1.07
N LEU A 19 8.72 1.94 -0.46
CA LEU A 19 8.61 0.81 0.48
C LEU A 19 8.85 -0.53 -0.22
N LEU A 20 8.33 -0.70 -1.44
CA LEU A 20 8.52 -1.91 -2.23
C LEU A 20 9.99 -2.10 -2.62
N ILE A 21 10.69 -1.04 -3.02
CA ILE A 21 12.11 -1.09 -3.38
C ILE A 21 12.94 -1.48 -2.16
N ILE A 22 12.69 -0.86 -0.99
CA ILE A 22 13.38 -1.23 0.25
C ILE A 22 13.14 -2.71 0.56
N TRP A 23 11.88 -3.19 0.44
CA TRP A 23 11.56 -4.59 0.69
C TRP A 23 12.28 -5.53 -0.28
N ILE A 24 12.35 -5.21 -1.58
CA ILE A 24 13.03 -6.03 -2.61
C ILE A 24 14.54 -6.09 -2.35
N ILE A 25 15.17 -4.96 -2.00
CA ILE A 25 16.61 -4.89 -1.74
C ILE A 25 16.99 -5.73 -0.52
N GLU A 26 16.15 -5.70 0.52
CA GLU A 26 16.38 -6.43 1.76
C GLU A 26 15.86 -7.88 1.70
N TYR A 27 15.12 -8.23 0.64
CA TYR A 27 14.56 -9.56 0.43
C TYR A 27 15.60 -10.45 -0.23
N ASP A 28 16.34 -11.20 0.58
CA ASP A 28 17.25 -12.23 0.09
C ASP A 28 16.49 -13.55 -0.11
N SER A 29 16.34 -13.93 -1.37
CA SER A 29 15.60 -15.14 -1.76
C SER A 29 16.38 -16.43 -1.46
N GLU A 30 17.70 -16.36 -1.24
CA GLU A 30 18.52 -17.57 -1.23
C GLU A 30 18.59 -18.24 0.13
N PHE A 31 18.55 -17.52 1.26
CA PHE A 31 18.87 -18.27 2.50
C PHE A 31 18.10 -17.93 3.77
N GLN A 32 17.70 -16.70 4.08
CA GLN A 32 17.23 -16.46 5.45
C GLN A 32 16.13 -15.37 5.56
N THR A 33 16.16 -14.33 4.77
CA THR A 33 15.22 -13.23 4.89
C THR A 33 13.85 -13.56 4.30
N ALA A 34 13.77 -14.45 3.31
CA ALA A 34 12.51 -14.95 2.78
C ALA A 34 11.66 -15.65 3.86
N ALA A 35 12.31 -16.38 4.76
CA ALA A 35 11.65 -17.03 5.89
C ALA A 35 11.34 -16.05 7.03
N ALA A 36 12.04 -14.91 7.09
CA ALA A 36 11.86 -13.91 8.14
C ALA A 36 10.77 -12.88 7.84
N THR A 37 10.44 -12.65 6.54
CA THR A 37 9.40 -11.68 6.20
C THR A 37 8.04 -12.09 6.74
N ARG A 38 7.36 -11.16 7.37
CA ARG A 38 5.98 -11.33 7.83
C ARG A 38 4.96 -10.80 6.81
N LEU A 39 5.44 -10.20 5.72
CA LEU A 39 4.62 -9.73 4.62
C LEU A 39 4.56 -10.81 3.52
N PRO A 40 3.42 -11.51 3.33
CA PRO A 40 3.32 -12.53 2.29
C PRO A 40 3.49 -11.93 0.90
N VAL A 41 4.39 -12.48 0.10
CA VAL A 41 4.66 -12.05 -1.28
C VAL A 41 3.38 -11.90 -2.11
N PRO A 42 2.41 -12.85 -2.07
CA PRO A 42 1.15 -12.69 -2.81
C PRO A 42 0.34 -11.46 -2.38
N VAL A 43 0.38 -11.09 -1.10
CA VAL A 43 -0.35 -9.90 -0.59
C VAL A 43 0.30 -8.63 -1.09
N ILE A 44 1.64 -8.53 -1.05
CA ILE A 44 2.39 -7.39 -1.59
C ILE A 44 2.10 -7.22 -3.08
N SER A 45 2.22 -8.32 -3.85
CA SER A 45 2.00 -8.33 -5.29
C SER A 45 0.55 -7.95 -5.65
N ALA A 46 -0.43 -8.53 -4.96
CA ALA A 46 -1.84 -8.22 -5.17
C ALA A 46 -2.15 -6.76 -4.85
N HIS A 47 -1.60 -6.23 -3.73
CA HIS A 47 -1.76 -4.82 -3.35
C HIS A 47 -1.20 -3.88 -4.42
N ALA A 48 0.02 -4.14 -4.89
CA ALA A 48 0.66 -3.30 -5.91
C ALA A 48 -0.08 -3.38 -7.27
N LEU A 49 -0.41 -4.58 -7.74
CA LEU A 49 -1.10 -4.78 -9.02
C LEU A 49 -2.51 -4.19 -9.01
N LEU A 50 -3.27 -4.38 -7.93
CA LEU A 50 -4.59 -3.78 -7.79
C LEU A 50 -4.52 -2.26 -7.66
N GLY A 51 -3.49 -1.72 -7.00
CA GLY A 51 -3.24 -0.29 -6.92
C GLY A 51 -2.98 0.33 -8.30
N LEU A 52 -2.15 -0.31 -9.14
CA LEU A 52 -1.90 0.12 -10.51
C LEU A 52 -3.13 -0.07 -11.41
N GLY A 53 -3.79 -1.22 -11.32
CA GLY A 53 -5.02 -1.49 -12.08
C GLY A 53 -6.15 -0.51 -11.74
N GLY A 54 -6.31 -0.19 -10.46
CA GLY A 54 -7.25 0.84 -10.00
C GLY A 54 -6.92 2.22 -10.57
N LEU A 55 -5.62 2.59 -10.64
CA LEU A 55 -5.20 3.85 -11.28
C LEU A 55 -5.59 3.87 -12.76
N MET A 56 -5.40 2.77 -13.49
CA MET A 56 -5.82 2.67 -14.89
C MET A 56 -7.33 2.84 -15.04
N LEU A 57 -8.14 2.22 -14.15
CA LEU A 57 -9.58 2.43 -14.12
C LEU A 57 -9.96 3.90 -13.87
N TRP A 58 -9.23 4.58 -12.98
CA TRP A 58 -9.46 5.99 -12.69
C TRP A 58 -9.11 6.90 -13.88
N ILE A 59 -7.99 6.65 -14.54
CA ILE A 59 -7.61 7.37 -15.77
C ILE A 59 -8.68 7.13 -16.85
N SER A 60 -9.12 5.88 -17.03
CA SER A 60 -10.18 5.56 -17.98
C SER A 60 -11.50 6.28 -17.63
N TYR A 61 -11.82 6.41 -16.34
CA TYR A 61 -12.96 7.20 -15.89
C TYR A 61 -12.80 8.67 -16.27
N LEU A 62 -11.61 9.27 -16.10
CA LEU A 62 -11.36 10.67 -16.46
C LEU A 62 -11.52 10.94 -17.95
N LEU A 63 -11.15 9.97 -18.80
CA LEU A 63 -11.22 10.09 -20.25
C LEU A 63 -12.64 9.83 -20.80
N LEU A 64 -13.33 8.83 -20.25
CA LEU A 64 -14.60 8.34 -20.79
C LEU A 64 -15.84 8.86 -20.04
N ASN A 65 -15.63 9.42 -18.85
CA ASN A 65 -16.68 9.93 -17.95
C ASN A 65 -17.84 8.94 -17.65
N GLN A 66 -17.49 7.63 -17.60
CA GLN A 66 -18.46 6.58 -17.33
C GLN A 66 -18.58 6.29 -15.85
N LYS A 67 -19.77 6.46 -15.27
CA LYS A 67 -20.05 6.21 -13.83
C LYS A 67 -19.62 4.83 -13.35
N ARG A 68 -19.75 3.81 -14.19
CA ARG A 68 -19.37 2.43 -13.88
C ARG A 68 -17.89 2.31 -13.56
N LEU A 69 -17.02 3.06 -14.27
CA LEU A 69 -15.57 3.07 -14.03
C LEU A 69 -15.23 3.70 -12.68
N ALA A 70 -15.92 4.79 -12.28
CA ALA A 70 -15.72 5.39 -10.97
C ALA A 70 -16.05 4.39 -9.83
N TRP A 71 -17.16 3.65 -9.93
CA TRP A 71 -17.52 2.64 -8.93
C TRP A 71 -16.60 1.41 -8.95
N ALA A 72 -16.16 0.97 -10.14
CA ALA A 72 -15.16 -0.09 -10.26
C ALA A 72 -13.85 0.32 -9.58
N THR A 73 -13.46 1.59 -9.72
CA THR A 73 -12.28 2.16 -9.03
C THR A 73 -12.47 2.17 -7.51
N VAL A 74 -13.65 2.55 -7.00
CA VAL A 74 -13.96 2.48 -5.55
C VAL A 74 -13.80 1.04 -5.03
N ALA A 75 -14.35 0.07 -5.76
CA ALA A 75 -14.23 -1.34 -5.37
C ALA A 75 -12.77 -1.82 -5.38
N ALA A 76 -12.00 -1.48 -6.41
CA ALA A 76 -10.57 -1.80 -6.49
C ALA A 76 -9.77 -1.18 -5.34
N LEU A 77 -9.99 0.12 -5.05
CA LEU A 77 -9.34 0.79 -3.92
C LEU A 77 -9.76 0.22 -2.57
N GLY A 78 -11.01 -0.21 -2.41
CA GLY A 78 -11.46 -0.91 -1.21
C GLY A 78 -10.66 -2.20 -0.97
N ALA A 79 -10.47 -3.00 -2.01
CA ALA A 79 -9.64 -4.21 -1.94
C ALA A 79 -8.17 -3.88 -1.62
N VAL A 80 -7.60 -2.87 -2.29
CA VAL A 80 -6.24 -2.37 -2.01
C VAL A 80 -6.10 -1.93 -0.55
N ALA A 81 -7.10 -1.21 -0.02
CA ALA A 81 -7.10 -0.74 1.36
C ALA A 81 -7.11 -1.91 2.36
N VAL A 82 -7.91 -2.95 2.11
CA VAL A 82 -7.93 -4.16 2.97
C VAL A 82 -6.56 -4.84 2.98
N LEU A 83 -5.96 -5.05 1.80
CA LEU A 83 -4.62 -5.63 1.70
C LEU A 83 -3.57 -4.76 2.41
N GLY A 84 -3.64 -3.44 2.23
CA GLY A 84 -2.77 -2.48 2.90
C GLY A 84 -2.90 -2.51 4.43
N LEU A 85 -4.11 -2.64 4.95
CA LEU A 85 -4.35 -2.78 6.40
C LEU A 85 -3.77 -4.09 6.95
N ILE A 86 -3.89 -5.20 6.21
CA ILE A 86 -3.26 -6.48 6.59
C ILE A 86 -1.74 -6.32 6.67
N MET A 87 -1.13 -5.66 5.67
CA MET A 87 0.30 -5.39 5.65
C MET A 87 0.71 -4.47 6.80
N ALA A 88 -0.02 -3.39 7.04
CA ALA A 88 0.24 -2.45 8.12
C ALA A 88 0.16 -3.13 9.51
N ALA A 89 -0.86 -3.97 9.73
CA ALA A 89 -1.00 -4.70 10.99
C ALA A 89 0.19 -5.64 11.25
N ARG A 90 0.66 -6.35 10.21
CA ARG A 90 1.83 -7.22 10.29
C ARG A 90 3.12 -6.43 10.52
N TRP A 91 3.29 -5.31 9.80
CA TRP A 91 4.44 -4.42 9.97
C TRP A 91 4.49 -3.80 11.37
N ILE A 92 3.37 -3.35 11.94
CA ILE A 92 3.30 -2.83 13.31
C ILE A 92 3.79 -3.88 14.32
N GLY A 93 3.45 -5.15 14.11
CA GLY A 93 3.97 -6.26 14.94
C GLY A 93 5.50 -6.34 14.92
N VAL A 94 6.11 -6.24 13.74
CA VAL A 94 7.58 -6.24 13.58
C VAL A 94 8.19 -4.99 14.20
N TYR A 95 7.62 -3.83 13.94
CA TYR A 95 8.11 -2.54 14.44
C TYR A 95 8.13 -2.48 15.98
N ARG A 96 7.08 -3.01 16.63
CA ARG A 96 6.96 -3.03 18.10
C ARG A 96 7.90 -4.02 18.78
N THR A 97 8.10 -5.21 18.20
CA THR A 97 8.98 -6.25 18.79
C THR A 97 10.43 -5.84 18.80
N VAL A 98 10.84 -5.02 17.86
CA VAL A 98 12.22 -4.55 17.73
C VAL A 98 12.52 -3.34 18.60
N GLY A 99 11.51 -2.52 18.93
CA GLY A 99 11.65 -1.40 19.88
C GLY A 99 11.90 -1.84 21.34
N ASN A 100 11.72 -3.13 21.64
CA ASN A 100 11.98 -3.74 22.94
C ASN A 100 12.86 -5.00 22.75
N PRO A 101 14.17 -4.87 22.52
CA PRO A 101 15.05 -6.03 22.43
C PRO A 101 15.09 -6.71 23.79
N GLY A 102 14.42 -7.86 23.90
CA GLY A 102 14.60 -8.75 25.04
C GLY A 102 16.06 -9.20 25.12
N PRO A 103 16.52 -9.69 26.30
CA PRO A 103 17.93 -10.02 26.57
C PRO A 103 18.50 -11.16 25.69
N SER A 104 17.78 -11.69 24.75
CA SER A 104 18.15 -12.87 23.92
C SER A 104 18.36 -12.59 22.45
N LEU A 105 18.60 -11.36 22.03
CA LEU A 105 19.03 -11.09 20.65
C LEU A 105 20.50 -11.50 20.50
N THR A 106 20.74 -12.78 20.27
CA THR A 106 22.01 -13.28 19.77
C THR A 106 22.25 -12.75 18.35
N ARG A 107 23.52 -12.64 17.96
CA ARG A 107 23.97 -12.13 16.63
C ARG A 107 23.36 -12.81 15.41
N ASP A 108 22.62 -13.90 15.61
CA ASP A 108 22.01 -14.75 14.57
C ASP A 108 20.50 -14.52 14.37
N THR A 109 19.91 -13.45 14.95
CA THR A 109 18.50 -13.17 14.72
C THR A 109 18.28 -12.60 13.33
N ILE A 110 17.62 -13.39 12.49
CA ILE A 110 17.18 -13.01 11.14
C ILE A 110 16.20 -11.83 11.27
N VAL A 111 16.55 -10.70 10.64
CA VAL A 111 15.78 -9.46 10.70
C VAL A 111 14.83 -9.38 9.51
N PRO A 112 13.50 -9.22 9.72
CA PRO A 112 12.58 -9.08 8.61
C PRO A 112 12.88 -7.84 7.74
N PRO A 113 12.78 -7.95 6.39
CA PRO A 113 13.03 -6.82 5.47
C PRO A 113 12.21 -5.57 5.77
N GLU A 114 10.96 -5.76 6.17
CA GLU A 114 10.04 -4.68 6.51
C GLU A 114 10.41 -3.90 7.78
N ARG A 115 11.39 -4.34 8.55
CA ARG A 115 11.96 -3.57 9.67
C ARG A 115 12.58 -2.26 9.21
N ASN A 116 13.15 -2.26 8.01
CA ASN A 116 13.88 -1.11 7.46
C ASN A 116 12.94 -0.06 6.84
N PHE A 117 11.60 -0.25 6.94
CA PHE A 117 10.66 0.73 6.45
C PHE A 117 10.72 2.02 7.27
N PRO A 118 11.01 3.18 6.62
CA PRO A 118 10.99 4.46 7.30
C PRO A 118 9.57 4.80 7.75
N LEU A 119 9.36 4.98 9.07
CA LEU A 119 8.06 5.33 9.64
C LEU A 119 7.38 6.52 8.92
N PRO A 120 8.07 7.62 8.58
CA PRO A 120 7.45 8.74 7.87
C PRO A 120 6.87 8.33 6.51
N VAL A 121 7.56 7.44 5.77
CA VAL A 121 7.10 6.98 4.45
C VAL A 121 5.87 6.08 4.59
N VAL A 122 5.85 5.19 5.58
CA VAL A 122 4.69 4.34 5.87
C VAL A 122 3.47 5.19 6.22
N LEU A 123 3.64 6.18 7.10
CA LEU A 123 2.56 7.09 7.49
C LEU A 123 2.09 7.95 6.32
N LEU A 124 3.00 8.51 5.54
CA LEU A 124 2.67 9.30 4.36
C LEU A 124 1.87 8.47 3.35
N HIS A 125 2.33 7.26 3.04
CA HIS A 125 1.64 6.34 2.15
C HIS A 125 0.21 6.03 2.65
N GLY A 126 0.05 5.72 3.92
CA GLY A 126 -1.24 5.40 4.52
C GLY A 126 -2.21 6.59 4.52
N ILE A 127 -1.76 7.79 4.90
CA ILE A 127 -2.58 9.01 4.91
C ILE A 127 -3.03 9.36 3.49
N LEU A 128 -2.12 9.33 2.52
CA LEU A 128 -2.43 9.61 1.12
C LEU A 128 -3.38 8.57 0.53
N ALA A 129 -3.23 7.28 0.89
CA ALA A 129 -4.12 6.22 0.45
C ALA A 129 -5.56 6.44 0.93
N VAL A 130 -5.74 6.79 2.21
CA VAL A 130 -7.06 7.12 2.77
C VAL A 130 -7.63 8.38 2.08
N THR A 131 -6.81 9.42 1.91
CA THR A 131 -7.23 10.65 1.21
C THR A 131 -7.69 10.34 -0.22
N THR A 132 -6.92 9.53 -0.96
CA THR A 132 -7.25 9.11 -2.32
C THR A 132 -8.59 8.36 -2.36
N LEU A 133 -8.78 7.38 -1.48
CA LEU A 133 -10.02 6.61 -1.38
C LEU A 133 -11.23 7.52 -1.13
N VAL A 134 -11.11 8.46 -0.19
CA VAL A 134 -12.17 9.43 0.13
C VAL A 134 -12.50 10.32 -1.07
N LEU A 135 -11.49 10.87 -1.76
CA LEU A 135 -11.69 11.72 -2.93
C LEU A 135 -12.35 10.97 -4.10
N VAL A 136 -11.93 9.74 -4.35
CA VAL A 136 -12.52 8.86 -5.38
C VAL A 136 -13.97 8.54 -5.03
N LEU A 137 -14.25 8.18 -3.78
CA LEU A 137 -15.61 7.87 -3.30
C LEU A 137 -16.54 9.09 -3.45
N PHE A 138 -16.12 10.28 -3.00
CA PHE A 138 -16.92 11.50 -3.16
C PHE A 138 -17.16 11.84 -4.63
N THR A 139 -16.19 11.61 -5.50
CA THR A 139 -16.36 11.82 -6.94
C THR A 139 -17.38 10.84 -7.52
N ALA A 140 -17.32 9.56 -7.12
CA ALA A 140 -18.27 8.54 -7.57
C ALA A 140 -19.71 8.86 -7.12
N ILE A 141 -19.89 9.28 -5.86
CA ILE A 141 -21.20 9.69 -5.30
C ILE A 141 -21.72 10.96 -5.98
N GLY A 142 -20.86 11.96 -6.18
CA GLY A 142 -21.25 13.24 -6.82
C GLY A 142 -21.75 13.07 -8.25
N ASN A 143 -21.27 12.05 -8.97
CA ASN A 143 -21.74 11.70 -10.32
C ASN A 143 -23.09 10.96 -10.35
N VAL A 144 -23.58 10.45 -9.22
CA VAL A 144 -24.92 9.85 -9.13
C VAL A 144 -26.01 10.91 -9.11
N ARG A 145 -25.68 12.12 -8.67
CA ARG A 145 -26.64 13.23 -8.52
C ARG A 145 -26.76 14.12 -9.77
N ARG A 146 -26.00 13.84 -10.80
CA ARG A 146 -26.10 14.50 -12.12
C ARG A 146 -26.60 13.54 -13.17
#